data_f07dae459ab0ab6d60c38b336cfb22b2
#
_entry.id   f07dae459ab0ab6d60c38b336cfb22b2
#
_cell.length_a   1.000
_cell.length_b   1.000
_cell.length_c   1.000
_cell.angle_alpha   90.00
_cell.angle_beta   90.00
_cell.angle_gamma   90.00
#
_symmetry.space_group_name_H-M   'P 1'
#
loop_
_entity.id
_entity.type
_entity.pdbx_description
1 polymer ?
#
loop_
_entity_poly.entity_id
_entity_poly.type
_entity_poly.pdbx_seq_one_letter_code
_entity_poly.pdbx_strand_id
1 'polypeptide(L)'
;GYTRIIGELRKLGIKNISRQTVRNILKEEEIQPGPDRTSDSWTEFLNRHGETLWASDFFSVKSMTARGLRDIYVMVFLNLQTREAIVTESTYRPNSAWVCRQTKMFTEQTKDRKKRPTILIHDRDTKYTKKFRETVEAAGMKTNPLPKASPNLNGRCERFIETIKLECLNKFIVFGKKHLDYLTVEFTSYYNT
;
A
#
# COMPACT_ATOMS: atom_id res chain seq x y z
N GLY A 1 -6.82 -3.73 25.17
CA GLY A 1 -6.01 -4.12 26.32
C GLY A 1 -6.39 -3.33 27.57
N TYR A 2 -5.88 -3.69 28.73
CA TYR A 2 -6.22 -3.15 30.06
C TYR A 2 -6.19 -1.61 30.14
N THR A 3 -5.26 -0.95 29.46
CA THR A 3 -5.15 0.52 29.41
C THR A 3 -6.38 1.18 28.79
N ARG A 4 -6.99 0.54 27.79
CA ARG A 4 -8.23 1.04 27.18
C ARG A 4 -9.42 0.90 28.14
N ILE A 5 -9.50 -0.22 28.85
CA ILE A 5 -10.54 -0.45 29.89
C ILE A 5 -10.44 0.61 30.97
N ILE A 6 -9.23 0.90 31.48
CA ILE A 6 -9.00 1.98 32.43
C ILE A 6 -9.44 3.33 31.89
N GLY A 7 -9.18 3.59 30.62
CA GLY A 7 -9.63 4.83 29.94
C GLY A 7 -11.14 4.97 29.94
N GLU A 8 -11.88 3.91 29.64
CA GLU A 8 -13.35 3.91 29.67
C GLU A 8 -13.90 4.00 31.08
N LEU A 9 -13.31 3.29 32.06
CA LEU A 9 -13.71 3.38 33.47
C LEU A 9 -13.54 4.81 34.03
N ARG A 10 -12.47 5.51 33.62
CA ARG A 10 -12.27 6.92 34.01
C ARG A 10 -13.36 7.85 33.46
N LYS A 11 -13.88 7.60 32.25
CA LYS A 11 -15.01 8.34 31.69
C LYS A 11 -16.31 8.11 32.48
N LEU A 12 -16.45 6.93 33.07
CA LEU A 12 -17.57 6.57 33.95
C LEU A 12 -17.38 7.05 35.41
N GLY A 13 -16.33 7.85 35.67
CA GLY A 13 -16.08 8.42 37.00
C GLY A 13 -15.20 7.55 37.92
N ILE A 14 -14.81 6.36 37.54
CA ILE A 14 -13.95 5.46 38.30
C ILE A 14 -12.47 5.83 38.05
N LYS A 15 -11.92 6.69 38.90
CA LYS A 15 -10.58 7.28 38.69
C LYS A 15 -9.43 6.47 39.31
N ASN A 16 -9.70 5.74 40.41
CA ASN A 16 -8.67 5.09 41.21
C ASN A 16 -8.62 3.58 40.99
N ILE A 17 -8.42 3.16 39.74
CA ILE A 17 -8.28 1.74 39.42
C ILE A 17 -6.92 1.49 38.76
N SER A 18 -6.18 0.49 39.30
CA SER A 18 -4.90 0.10 38.75
C SER A 18 -5.06 -0.88 37.58
N ARG A 19 -4.02 -0.97 36.73
CA ARG A 19 -3.98 -1.97 35.66
C ARG A 19 -4.03 -3.40 36.23
N GLN A 20 -3.39 -3.61 37.38
CA GLN A 20 -3.36 -4.91 38.03
C GLN A 20 -4.74 -5.28 38.59
N THR A 21 -5.48 -4.32 39.15
CA THR A 21 -6.86 -4.54 39.65
C THR A 21 -7.77 -4.97 38.49
N VAL A 22 -7.72 -4.28 37.33
CA VAL A 22 -8.49 -4.66 36.13
C VAL A 22 -8.14 -6.08 35.70
N ARG A 23 -6.85 -6.44 35.70
CA ARG A 23 -6.38 -7.78 35.34
C ARG A 23 -6.92 -8.85 36.28
N ASN A 24 -6.90 -8.58 37.59
CA ASN A 24 -7.37 -9.52 38.58
C ASN A 24 -8.89 -9.76 38.50
N ILE A 25 -9.68 -8.68 38.36
CA ILE A 25 -11.12 -8.77 38.17
C ILE A 25 -11.48 -9.60 36.94
N LEU A 26 -10.84 -9.30 35.80
CA LEU A 26 -11.10 -10.05 34.58
C LEU A 26 -10.71 -11.53 34.70
N LYS A 27 -9.71 -11.85 35.53
CA LYS A 27 -9.29 -13.22 35.77
C LYS A 27 -10.28 -13.94 36.73
N GLU A 28 -10.75 -13.27 37.77
CA GLU A 28 -11.72 -13.78 38.72
C GLU A 28 -13.08 -14.07 38.06
N GLU A 29 -13.50 -13.21 37.15
CA GLU A 29 -14.73 -13.34 36.37
C GLU A 29 -14.58 -14.26 35.13
N GLU A 30 -13.46 -14.96 34.99
CA GLU A 30 -13.15 -15.83 33.85
C GLU A 30 -13.32 -15.14 32.47
N ILE A 31 -13.36 -13.81 32.50
CA ILE A 31 -13.41 -13.02 31.23
C ILE A 31 -12.05 -13.08 30.59
N GLN A 32 -11.91 -14.01 29.69
CA GLN A 32 -10.70 -14.09 28.86
C GLN A 32 -10.50 -12.79 28.08
N PRO A 33 -9.25 -12.32 27.91
CA PRO A 33 -8.95 -11.30 26.91
C PRO A 33 -9.62 -11.77 25.62
N GLY A 34 -10.37 -10.86 24.97
CA GLY A 34 -11.13 -11.22 23.77
C GLY A 34 -10.31 -12.11 22.86
N PRO A 35 -10.96 -12.97 22.06
CA PRO A 35 -10.32 -14.11 21.43
C PRO A 35 -8.93 -13.70 20.99
N ASP A 36 -7.93 -14.47 21.38
CA ASP A 36 -6.61 -14.28 20.81
C ASP A 36 -6.90 -14.03 19.35
N ARG A 37 -6.67 -12.83 18.91
CA ARG A 37 -6.47 -12.66 17.52
C ARG A 37 -5.36 -13.67 17.27
N THR A 38 -5.74 -14.86 16.82
CA THR A 38 -4.88 -15.64 15.97
C THR A 38 -4.62 -14.68 14.82
N SER A 39 -3.85 -13.68 15.13
CA SER A 39 -3.18 -12.88 14.16
C SER A 39 -2.26 -13.89 13.56
N ASP A 40 -2.72 -14.57 12.48
CA ASP A 40 -1.77 -14.96 11.48
C ASP A 40 -0.78 -13.81 11.47
N SER A 41 0.43 -14.07 11.88
CA SER A 41 1.42 -12.99 11.90
C SER A 41 1.41 -12.43 10.49
N TRP A 42 1.67 -11.14 10.29
CA TRP A 42 1.75 -10.56 8.94
C TRP A 42 2.59 -11.45 8.01
N THR A 43 3.60 -12.10 8.55
CA THR A 43 4.44 -13.10 7.86
C THR A 43 3.64 -14.32 7.41
N GLU A 44 2.80 -14.90 8.27
CA GLU A 44 1.95 -16.04 7.89
C GLU A 44 0.89 -15.67 6.86
N PHE A 45 0.29 -14.48 7.00
CA PHE A 45 -0.63 -13.94 6.01
C PHE A 45 0.05 -13.76 4.65
N LEU A 46 1.26 -13.19 4.63
CA LEU A 46 2.06 -13.07 3.41
C LEU A 46 2.46 -14.43 2.82
N ASN A 47 2.79 -15.40 3.64
CA ASN A 47 3.12 -16.75 3.16
C ASN A 47 1.93 -17.43 2.48
N ARG A 48 0.71 -17.18 2.96
CA ARG A 48 -0.51 -17.78 2.37
C ARG A 48 -1.03 -17.02 1.15
N HIS A 49 -0.96 -15.69 1.17
CA HIS A 49 -1.62 -14.84 0.19
C HIS A 49 -0.66 -13.94 -0.61
N GLY A 50 0.62 -13.91 -0.24
CA GLY A 50 1.56 -12.92 -0.75
C GLY A 50 1.74 -12.91 -2.26
N GLU A 51 1.66 -14.08 -2.91
CA GLU A 51 1.81 -14.16 -4.37
C GLU A 51 0.65 -13.49 -5.14
N THR A 52 -0.52 -13.43 -4.53
CA THR A 52 -1.72 -12.79 -5.10
C THR A 52 -2.01 -11.42 -4.48
N LEU A 53 -1.18 -11.00 -3.50
CA LEU A 53 -1.30 -9.74 -2.78
C LEU A 53 -0.36 -8.71 -3.38
N TRP A 54 -0.95 -7.62 -3.87
CA TRP A 54 -0.24 -6.50 -4.46
C TRP A 54 -0.47 -5.23 -3.66
N ALA A 55 0.52 -4.37 -3.65
CA ALA A 55 0.42 -3.01 -3.12
C ALA A 55 0.49 -2.00 -4.27
N SER A 56 -0.18 -0.88 -4.11
CA SER A 56 -0.11 0.24 -5.05
C SER A 56 0.21 1.53 -4.32
N ASP A 57 1.06 2.34 -4.93
CA ASP A 57 1.47 3.63 -4.40
C ASP A 57 1.85 4.58 -5.55
N PHE A 58 2.07 5.86 -5.22
CA PHE A 58 2.47 6.89 -6.17
C PHE A 58 3.81 7.50 -5.75
N PHE A 59 4.59 7.86 -6.75
CA PHE A 59 5.69 8.78 -6.53
C PHE A 59 5.73 9.86 -7.60
N SER A 60 6.41 10.95 -7.28
CA SER A 60 6.65 12.03 -8.24
C SER A 60 8.14 12.27 -8.43
N VAL A 61 8.46 12.79 -9.61
CA VAL A 61 9.80 13.21 -10.01
C VAL A 61 9.71 14.59 -10.61
N LYS A 62 10.65 15.46 -10.25
CA LYS A 62 10.80 16.76 -10.92
C LYS A 62 11.42 16.58 -12.29
N SER A 63 10.76 17.11 -13.29
CA SER A 63 11.21 17.04 -14.67
C SER A 63 11.41 18.42 -15.26
N MET A 64 12.48 18.59 -16.00
CA MET A 64 12.72 19.77 -16.80
C MET A 64 11.87 19.73 -18.08
N THR A 65 11.14 20.79 -18.33
CA THR A 65 10.31 20.95 -19.53
C THR A 65 10.56 22.33 -20.15
N ALA A 66 10.12 22.52 -21.37
CA ALA A 66 10.17 23.85 -22.03
C ALA A 66 9.44 24.96 -21.24
N ARG A 67 8.58 24.57 -20.27
CA ARG A 67 7.83 25.49 -19.38
C ARG A 67 8.39 25.52 -17.95
N GLY A 68 9.64 25.08 -17.74
CA GLY A 68 10.29 25.00 -16.43
C GLY A 68 10.11 23.64 -15.74
N LEU A 69 10.45 23.60 -14.45
CA LEU A 69 10.36 22.39 -13.64
C LEU A 69 8.89 22.03 -13.34
N ARG A 70 8.54 20.77 -13.56
CA ARG A 70 7.21 20.24 -13.27
C ARG A 70 7.30 18.87 -12.63
N ASP A 71 6.38 18.60 -11.70
CA ASP A 71 6.23 17.26 -11.14
C ASP A 71 5.51 16.34 -12.13
N ILE A 72 6.07 15.16 -12.32
CA ILE A 72 5.48 14.06 -13.09
C ILE A 72 5.25 12.91 -12.13
N TYR A 73 4.09 12.30 -12.19
CA TYR A 73 3.64 11.23 -11.28
C TYR A 73 3.67 9.88 -11.98
N VAL A 74 4.08 8.87 -11.24
CA VAL A 74 4.08 7.46 -11.66
C VAL A 74 3.31 6.67 -10.61
N MET A 75 2.49 5.73 -11.05
CA MET A 75 1.83 4.75 -10.19
C MET A 75 2.61 3.44 -10.26
N VAL A 76 2.76 2.80 -9.12
CA VAL A 76 3.47 1.52 -8.98
C VAL A 76 2.54 0.47 -8.44
N PHE A 77 2.67 -0.73 -8.95
CA PHE A 77 2.11 -1.94 -8.35
C PHE A 77 3.27 -2.87 -7.99
N LEU A 78 3.29 -3.36 -6.76
CA LEU A 78 4.33 -4.24 -6.24
C LEU A 78 3.70 -5.51 -5.66
N ASN A 79 4.16 -6.67 -6.10
CA ASN A 79 3.82 -7.93 -5.45
C ASN A 79 4.52 -8.02 -4.10
N LEU A 80 3.77 -8.29 -3.03
CA LEU A 80 4.34 -8.24 -1.68
C LEU A 80 5.18 -9.46 -1.32
N GLN A 81 5.09 -10.56 -2.06
CA GLN A 81 5.92 -11.72 -1.82
C GLN A 81 7.13 -11.76 -2.75
N THR A 82 6.90 -11.74 -4.06
CA THR A 82 7.97 -11.85 -5.06
C THR A 82 8.78 -10.56 -5.21
N ARG A 83 8.23 -9.42 -4.76
CA ARG A 83 8.74 -8.06 -4.97
C ARG A 83 8.71 -7.60 -6.42
N GLU A 84 8.12 -8.37 -7.31
CA GLU A 84 7.94 -7.95 -8.68
C GLU A 84 7.21 -6.62 -8.75
N ALA A 85 7.77 -5.68 -9.49
CA ALA A 85 7.23 -4.34 -9.67
C ALA A 85 6.66 -4.16 -11.09
N ILE A 86 5.55 -3.45 -11.18
CA ILE A 86 4.97 -2.97 -12.43
C ILE A 86 4.83 -1.45 -12.27
N VAL A 87 5.54 -0.69 -13.09
CA VAL A 87 5.41 0.77 -13.16
C VAL A 87 4.49 1.15 -14.31
N THR A 88 3.77 2.25 -14.13
CA THR A 88 2.83 2.73 -15.14
C THR A 88 3.41 3.88 -15.95
N GLU A 89 2.75 4.20 -17.05
CA GLU A 89 3.03 5.45 -17.77
C GLU A 89 2.82 6.66 -16.84
N SER A 90 3.75 7.60 -16.92
CA SER A 90 3.72 8.80 -16.08
C SER A 90 2.68 9.83 -16.55
N THR A 91 2.33 10.76 -15.66
CA THR A 91 1.39 11.85 -15.95
C THR A 91 1.75 13.14 -15.23
N TYR A 92 1.42 14.29 -15.82
CA TYR A 92 1.41 15.58 -15.13
C TYR A 92 0.14 15.80 -14.30
N ARG A 93 -0.91 14.98 -14.50
CA ARG A 93 -2.21 15.14 -13.84
C ARG A 93 -2.70 13.78 -13.33
N PRO A 94 -2.32 13.37 -12.11
CA PRO A 94 -2.73 12.10 -11.52
C PRO A 94 -4.18 12.16 -11.02
N ASN A 95 -5.12 12.28 -11.95
CA ASN A 95 -6.55 12.30 -11.64
C ASN A 95 -7.15 10.88 -11.60
N SER A 96 -8.37 10.78 -11.09
CA SER A 96 -9.09 9.49 -10.97
C SER A 96 -9.20 8.74 -12.30
N ALA A 97 -9.39 9.42 -13.42
CA ALA A 97 -9.49 8.80 -14.73
C ALA A 97 -8.17 8.14 -15.14
N TRP A 98 -7.03 8.81 -14.86
CA TRP A 98 -5.72 8.25 -15.10
C TRP A 98 -5.47 7.04 -14.19
N VAL A 99 -5.75 7.14 -12.88
CA VAL A 99 -5.61 6.03 -11.94
C VAL A 99 -6.39 4.80 -12.40
N CYS A 100 -7.65 4.97 -12.82
CA CYS A 100 -8.47 3.87 -13.34
C CYS A 100 -7.87 3.25 -14.62
N ARG A 101 -7.29 4.06 -15.54
CA ARG A 101 -6.61 3.51 -16.72
C ARG A 101 -5.39 2.69 -16.34
N GLN A 102 -4.54 3.19 -15.44
CA GLN A 102 -3.36 2.47 -14.99
C GLN A 102 -3.74 1.16 -14.28
N THR A 103 -4.80 1.18 -13.48
CA THR A 103 -5.33 -0.03 -12.84
C THR A 103 -5.83 -1.04 -13.87
N LYS A 104 -6.53 -0.61 -14.91
CA LYS A 104 -6.96 -1.50 -16.00
C LYS A 104 -5.77 -2.11 -16.75
N MET A 105 -4.73 -1.33 -17.03
CA MET A 105 -3.49 -1.85 -17.64
C MET A 105 -2.83 -2.91 -16.75
N PHE A 106 -2.72 -2.66 -15.45
CA PHE A 106 -2.21 -3.63 -14.49
C PHE A 106 -3.03 -4.93 -14.50
N THR A 107 -4.37 -4.83 -14.46
CA THR A 107 -5.24 -6.01 -14.47
C THR A 107 -5.09 -6.80 -15.77
N GLU A 108 -4.97 -6.12 -16.90
CA GLU A 108 -4.77 -6.76 -18.20
C GLU A 108 -3.41 -7.47 -18.29
N GLN A 109 -2.32 -6.84 -17.82
CA GLN A 109 -0.99 -7.45 -17.80
C GLN A 109 -0.88 -8.67 -16.86
N THR A 110 -1.79 -8.77 -15.89
CA THR A 110 -1.74 -9.83 -14.88
C THR A 110 -2.82 -10.89 -15.05
N LYS A 111 -3.73 -10.76 -16.02
CA LYS A 111 -4.89 -11.64 -16.19
C LYS A 111 -4.53 -13.10 -16.51
N ASP A 112 -3.46 -13.32 -17.27
CA ASP A 112 -3.05 -14.65 -17.75
C ASP A 112 -2.04 -15.33 -16.82
N ARG A 113 -1.72 -14.70 -15.68
CA ARG A 113 -0.79 -15.27 -14.70
C ARG A 113 -1.43 -16.46 -13.99
N LYS A 114 -0.64 -17.50 -13.70
CA LYS A 114 -1.08 -18.65 -12.88
C LYS A 114 -1.63 -18.21 -11.53
N LYS A 115 -1.02 -17.19 -10.92
CA LYS A 115 -1.41 -16.58 -9.64
C LYS A 115 -1.82 -15.13 -9.90
N ARG A 116 -3.09 -14.95 -10.25
CA ARG A 116 -3.67 -13.62 -10.50
C ARG A 116 -3.73 -12.80 -9.22
N PRO A 117 -3.57 -11.48 -9.29
CA PRO A 117 -3.86 -10.61 -8.18
C PRO A 117 -5.28 -10.83 -7.66
N THR A 118 -5.42 -11.03 -6.35
CA THR A 118 -6.74 -11.18 -5.68
C THR A 118 -7.00 -10.04 -4.71
N ILE A 119 -5.94 -9.44 -4.19
CA ILE A 119 -6.03 -8.35 -3.22
C ILE A 119 -5.07 -7.24 -3.66
N LEU A 120 -5.58 -6.01 -3.70
CA LEU A 120 -4.80 -4.81 -3.93
C LEU A 120 -4.90 -3.90 -2.71
N ILE A 121 -3.80 -3.71 -2.00
CA ILE A 121 -3.71 -2.75 -0.91
C ILE A 121 -3.17 -1.42 -1.41
N HIS A 122 -3.63 -0.33 -0.82
CA HIS A 122 -3.19 1.02 -1.15
C HIS A 122 -3.28 1.93 0.08
N ASP A 123 -2.61 3.06 0.06
CA ASP A 123 -2.77 4.09 1.08
C ASP A 123 -4.15 4.77 0.98
N ARG A 124 -4.36 5.79 1.80
CA ARG A 124 -5.61 6.57 1.82
C ARG A 124 -5.53 7.83 0.97
N ASP A 125 -4.70 7.84 -0.07
CA ASP A 125 -4.65 8.97 -0.98
C ASP A 125 -6.02 9.20 -1.65
N THR A 126 -6.42 10.44 -1.77
CA THR A 126 -7.69 10.86 -2.36
C THR A 126 -7.84 10.47 -3.84
N LYS A 127 -6.75 10.12 -4.51
CA LYS A 127 -6.75 9.62 -5.89
C LYS A 127 -7.39 8.24 -6.01
N TYR A 128 -7.40 7.43 -4.93
CA TYR A 128 -8.10 6.14 -4.86
C TYR A 128 -9.60 6.34 -4.60
N THR A 129 -10.30 6.77 -5.63
CA THR A 129 -11.72 7.12 -5.58
C THR A 129 -12.64 5.89 -5.59
N LYS A 130 -13.96 6.11 -5.43
CA LYS A 130 -14.97 5.06 -5.61
C LYS A 130 -14.81 4.37 -6.97
N LYS A 131 -14.58 5.13 -8.05
CA LYS A 131 -14.38 4.59 -9.40
C LYS A 131 -13.15 3.69 -9.52
N PHE A 132 -12.08 3.98 -8.78
CA PHE A 132 -10.94 3.08 -8.69
C PHE A 132 -11.34 1.74 -8.06
N ARG A 133 -12.08 1.76 -6.94
CA ARG A 133 -12.58 0.53 -6.29
C ARG A 133 -13.42 -0.30 -7.23
N GLU A 134 -14.39 0.31 -7.89
CA GLU A 134 -15.23 -0.35 -8.89
C GLU A 134 -14.38 -0.98 -10.02
N THR A 135 -13.29 -0.31 -10.44
CA THR A 135 -12.37 -0.84 -11.46
C THR A 135 -11.62 -2.08 -10.97
N VAL A 136 -11.16 -2.07 -9.72
CA VAL A 136 -10.46 -3.22 -9.09
C VAL A 136 -11.42 -4.38 -8.90
N GLU A 137 -12.62 -4.13 -8.39
CA GLU A 137 -13.66 -5.14 -8.14
C GLU A 137 -14.16 -5.77 -9.43
N ALA A 138 -14.34 -4.98 -10.50
CA ALA A 138 -14.70 -5.48 -11.83
C ALA A 138 -13.65 -6.44 -12.43
N ALA A 139 -12.41 -6.34 -11.98
CA ALA A 139 -11.34 -7.28 -12.35
C ALA A 139 -11.26 -8.52 -11.42
N GLY A 140 -12.22 -8.69 -10.52
CA GLY A 140 -12.27 -9.82 -9.59
C GLY A 140 -11.32 -9.70 -8.38
N MET A 141 -10.75 -8.52 -8.13
CA MET A 141 -9.87 -8.25 -6.99
C MET A 141 -10.63 -7.56 -5.86
N LYS A 142 -10.16 -7.78 -4.63
CA LYS A 142 -10.57 -6.97 -3.47
C LYS A 142 -9.59 -5.83 -3.28
N THR A 143 -10.09 -4.66 -2.91
CA THR A 143 -9.23 -3.53 -2.56
C THR A 143 -9.41 -3.17 -1.09
N ASN A 144 -8.29 -3.02 -0.39
CA ASN A 144 -8.28 -2.68 1.03
C ASN A 144 -7.39 -1.45 1.25
N PRO A 145 -7.97 -0.32 1.68
CA PRO A 145 -7.17 0.79 2.15
C PRO A 145 -6.45 0.39 3.43
N LEU A 146 -5.17 0.74 3.52
CA LEU A 146 -4.36 0.45 4.68
C LEU A 146 -4.98 1.05 5.96
N PRO A 147 -4.93 0.32 7.09
CA PRO A 147 -5.35 0.87 8.38
C PRO A 147 -4.52 2.12 8.72
N LYS A 148 -5.14 3.07 9.43
CA LYS A 148 -4.40 4.23 9.96
C LYS A 148 -3.26 3.73 10.87
N ALA A 149 -2.09 4.33 10.75
CA ALA A 149 -0.91 4.00 11.53
C ALA A 149 -0.39 2.54 11.38
N SER A 150 -0.44 2.00 10.16
CA SER A 150 0.15 0.70 9.81
C SER A 150 1.24 0.85 8.74
N PRO A 151 2.35 1.56 9.04
CA PRO A 151 3.39 1.85 8.04
C PRO A 151 4.05 0.58 7.47
N ASN A 152 4.11 -0.49 8.26
CA ASN A 152 4.77 -1.73 7.83
C ASN A 152 4.07 -2.45 6.67
N LEU A 153 2.78 -2.17 6.44
CA LEU A 153 2.00 -2.85 5.41
C LEU A 153 2.34 -2.37 3.99
N ASN A 154 2.78 -1.11 3.83
CA ASN A 154 3.23 -0.56 2.55
C ASN A 154 4.75 -0.45 2.43
N GLY A 155 5.48 -0.80 3.49
CA GLY A 155 6.93 -0.61 3.56
C GLY A 155 7.72 -1.24 2.42
N ARG A 156 7.21 -2.31 1.80
CA ARG A 156 7.85 -2.92 0.62
C ARG A 156 7.69 -2.05 -0.63
N CYS A 157 6.51 -1.47 -0.84
CA CYS A 157 6.27 -0.55 -1.96
C CYS A 157 7.06 0.76 -1.78
N GLU A 158 7.07 1.30 -0.57
CA GLU A 158 7.88 2.47 -0.21
C GLU A 158 9.37 2.20 -0.44
N ARG A 159 9.86 1.03 -0.07
CA ARG A 159 11.25 0.61 -0.31
C ARG A 159 11.57 0.52 -1.80
N PHE A 160 10.68 -0.03 -2.61
CA PHE A 160 10.87 -0.04 -4.06
C PHE A 160 10.96 1.38 -4.63
N ILE A 161 10.05 2.27 -4.19
CA ILE A 161 10.06 3.68 -4.61
C ILE A 161 11.36 4.38 -4.20
N GLU A 162 11.85 4.12 -2.99
CA GLU A 162 13.13 4.63 -2.52
C GLU A 162 14.28 4.11 -3.40
N THR A 163 14.30 2.82 -3.68
CA THR A 163 15.32 2.16 -4.50
C THR A 163 15.37 2.74 -5.91
N ILE A 164 14.25 2.83 -6.63
CA ILE A 164 14.24 3.41 -7.99
C ILE A 164 14.67 4.88 -7.99
N LYS A 165 14.33 5.64 -6.95
CA LYS A 165 14.78 7.02 -6.81
C LYS A 165 16.29 7.11 -6.60
N LEU A 166 16.83 6.35 -5.66
CA LEU A 166 18.25 6.41 -5.29
C LEU A 166 19.17 5.81 -6.35
N GLU A 167 18.79 4.68 -6.92
CA GLU A 167 19.65 3.92 -7.82
C GLU A 167 19.53 4.37 -9.28
N CYS A 168 18.39 4.96 -9.67
CA CYS A 168 18.15 5.40 -11.02
C CYS A 168 17.83 6.90 -11.09
N LEU A 169 16.65 7.30 -10.67
CA LEU A 169 16.07 8.60 -11.04
C LEU A 169 16.88 9.80 -10.54
N ASN A 170 17.50 9.70 -9.36
CA ASN A 170 18.36 10.75 -8.80
C ASN A 170 19.72 10.87 -9.51
N LYS A 171 20.07 9.94 -10.41
CA LYS A 171 21.28 9.99 -11.22
C LYS A 171 21.11 10.76 -12.51
N PHE A 172 19.88 11.11 -12.87
CA PHE A 172 19.54 11.74 -14.14
C PHE A 172 18.75 13.04 -13.94
N ILE A 173 18.98 13.99 -14.84
CA ILE A 173 18.05 15.10 -15.05
C ILE A 173 16.94 14.58 -15.95
N VAL A 174 15.72 14.52 -15.46
CA VAL A 174 14.59 14.00 -16.21
C VAL A 174 14.04 15.06 -17.16
N PHE A 175 13.92 14.74 -18.44
CA PHE A 175 13.40 15.61 -19.51
C PHE A 175 12.03 15.12 -20.00
N GLY A 176 10.96 15.59 -19.39
CA GLY A 176 9.59 15.28 -19.77
C GLY A 176 9.18 13.81 -19.49
N LYS A 177 7.95 13.50 -19.85
CA LYS A 177 7.33 12.20 -19.60
C LYS A 177 8.05 11.04 -20.28
N LYS A 178 8.34 11.17 -21.57
CA LYS A 178 8.95 10.08 -22.35
C LYS A 178 10.27 9.60 -21.76
N HIS A 179 11.09 10.55 -21.28
CA HIS A 179 12.36 10.20 -20.64
C HIS A 179 12.14 9.51 -19.29
N LEU A 180 11.17 10.00 -18.47
CA LEU A 180 10.83 9.34 -17.21
C LEU A 180 10.29 7.93 -17.45
N ASP A 181 9.36 7.76 -18.39
CA ASP A 181 8.77 6.47 -18.73
C ASP A 181 9.86 5.47 -19.19
N TYR A 182 10.79 5.91 -20.02
CA TYR A 182 11.94 5.09 -20.42
C TYR A 182 12.79 4.65 -19.22
N LEU A 183 13.21 5.58 -18.35
CA LEU A 183 14.04 5.28 -17.19
C LEU A 183 13.33 4.33 -16.22
N THR A 184 12.04 4.53 -15.98
CA THR A 184 11.28 3.68 -15.05
C THR A 184 11.06 2.28 -15.60
N VAL A 185 10.81 2.12 -16.88
CA VAL A 185 10.64 0.81 -17.54
C VAL A 185 11.96 0.03 -17.52
N GLU A 186 13.06 0.65 -17.95
CA GLU A 186 14.39 0.01 -17.97
C GLU A 186 14.82 -0.44 -16.57
N PHE A 187 14.69 0.47 -15.59
CA PHE A 187 15.03 0.13 -14.21
C PHE A 187 14.15 -1.01 -13.68
N THR A 188 12.85 -0.98 -13.94
CA THR A 188 11.92 -2.00 -13.45
C THR A 188 12.19 -3.35 -14.10
N SER A 189 12.56 -3.38 -15.37
CA SER A 189 13.01 -4.59 -16.07
C SER A 189 14.23 -5.20 -15.40
N TYR A 190 15.23 -4.38 -15.09
CA TYR A 190 16.42 -4.81 -14.33
C TYR A 190 16.09 -5.28 -12.90
N TYR A 191 15.21 -4.56 -12.20
CA TYR A 191 14.84 -4.88 -10.82
C TYR A 191 14.10 -6.21 -10.69
N ASN A 192 13.36 -6.61 -11.72
CA ASN A 192 12.57 -7.84 -11.76
C ASN A 192 13.38 -9.08 -12.19
N THR A 193 14.66 -8.93 -12.58
CA THR A 193 15.57 -10.06 -12.92
C THR A 193 16.25 -10.62 -11.70
#